data_d98d7a603b02115a01c7f4b8c4b20544
#
_entry.id   d98d7a603b02115a01c7f4b8c4b20544
#
_cell.length_a   1.000
_cell.length_b   1.000
_cell.length_c   1.000
_cell.angle_alpha   90.00
_cell.angle_beta   90.00
_cell.angle_gamma   90.00
#
_symmetry.space_group_name_H-M   'P 1'
#
loop_
_entity.id
_entity.type
_entity.pdbx_description
1 polymer ?
#
loop_
_entity_poly.entity_id
_entity_poly.type
_entity_poly.pdbx_seq_one_letter_code
_entity_poly.pdbx_strand_id
1 'polypeptide(L)'
;TYANRGAILEDLITYTSEQYKRAGMAVINKVPTPVTVLKNGKGFFKGKSTVDYTGTLKGGQFVCFEAKETKQTSSFPLKNIQQHQIEYMRDVEYMGGLAFLIVRFINFKGQGERFFRLNFNDLIERWEYSLANGGKRGAASIPAGAFKTEIKNEYGYALHYLKGIVGE
;
A
#
# COMPACT_ATOMS: atom_id res chain seq x y z
N THR A 1 -4.59 20.85 7.09
CA THR A 1 -4.09 21.15 5.73
C THR A 1 -3.88 19.85 4.97
N TYR A 2 -4.14 19.83 3.66
CA TYR A 2 -4.09 18.65 2.79
C TYR A 2 -2.70 17.98 2.71
N ALA A 3 -1.64 18.70 3.03
CA ALA A 3 -0.24 18.25 2.93
C ALA A 3 0.18 17.21 3.99
N ASN A 4 -0.54 17.06 5.10
CA ASN A 4 -0.18 16.11 6.17
C ASN A 4 -0.99 14.80 6.16
N ARG A 5 -1.82 14.60 5.14
CA ARG A 5 -2.56 13.34 4.99
C ARG A 5 -1.62 12.33 4.34
N GLY A 6 -1.42 11.22 4.97
CA GLY A 6 -0.48 10.19 4.52
C GLY A 6 0.87 10.22 5.24
N ALA A 7 1.28 11.36 5.81
CA ALA A 7 2.56 11.48 6.49
C ALA A 7 2.73 10.43 7.61
N ILE A 8 1.71 10.20 8.43
CA ILE A 8 1.78 9.23 9.54
C ILE A 8 2.02 7.82 9.02
N LEU A 9 1.27 7.37 8.01
CA LEU A 9 1.45 6.04 7.43
C LEU A 9 2.82 5.90 6.76
N GLU A 10 3.21 6.91 5.98
CA GLU A 10 4.52 6.95 5.31
C GLU A 10 5.67 6.95 6.31
N ASP A 11 5.58 7.72 7.39
CA ASP A 11 6.60 7.79 8.45
C ASP A 11 6.75 6.43 9.15
N LEU A 12 5.63 5.78 9.49
CA LEU A 12 5.63 4.45 10.09
C LEU A 12 6.25 3.40 9.16
N ILE A 13 5.89 3.41 7.88
CA ILE A 13 6.47 2.50 6.87
C ILE A 13 7.97 2.76 6.74
N THR A 14 8.38 4.01 6.59
CA THR A 14 9.80 4.37 6.44
C THR A 14 10.61 3.93 7.66
N TYR A 15 10.14 4.23 8.85
CA TYR A 15 10.81 3.83 10.09
C TYR A 15 10.91 2.31 10.22
N THR A 16 9.82 1.59 9.94
CA THR A 16 9.81 0.12 9.98
C THR A 16 10.70 -0.48 8.89
N SER A 17 10.77 0.12 7.71
CA SER A 17 11.69 -0.31 6.63
C SER A 17 13.15 -0.26 7.07
N GLU A 18 13.55 0.79 7.80
CA GLU A 18 14.90 0.87 8.39
C GLU A 18 15.13 -0.19 9.48
N GLN A 19 14.10 -0.53 10.27
CA GLN A 19 14.18 -1.63 11.23
C GLN A 19 14.38 -2.97 10.51
N TYR A 20 13.64 -3.27 9.42
CA TYR A 20 13.82 -4.48 8.61
C TYR A 20 15.21 -4.57 8.00
N LYS A 21 15.74 -3.46 7.50
CA LYS A 21 17.09 -3.39 6.92
C LYS A 21 18.14 -3.75 7.97
N ARG A 22 18.06 -3.16 9.17
CA ARG A 22 18.97 -3.46 10.29
C ARG A 22 18.88 -4.91 10.75
N ALA A 23 17.69 -5.50 10.71
CA ALA A 23 17.44 -6.90 11.04
C ALA A 23 17.82 -7.87 9.90
N GLY A 24 18.25 -7.38 8.73
CA GLY A 24 18.58 -8.22 7.58
C GLY A 24 17.39 -8.95 6.96
N MET A 25 16.18 -8.41 7.11
CA MET A 25 14.92 -9.02 6.65
C MET A 25 14.52 -8.53 5.25
N ALA A 26 14.65 -7.25 5.00
CA ALA A 26 14.27 -6.61 3.74
C ALA A 26 14.98 -5.28 3.54
N VAL A 27 15.13 -4.88 2.28
CA VAL A 27 15.51 -3.51 1.88
C VAL A 27 14.33 -2.93 1.12
N ILE A 28 13.66 -1.95 1.70
CA ILE A 28 12.46 -1.30 1.15
C ILE A 28 12.76 0.18 0.94
N ASN A 29 12.39 0.69 -0.22
CA ASN A 29 12.59 2.09 -0.57
C ASN A 29 11.28 2.71 -1.05
N LYS A 30 11.06 3.97 -0.69
CA LYS A 30 9.99 4.77 -1.27
C LYS A 30 10.35 5.11 -2.72
N VAL A 31 9.41 4.92 -3.63
CA VAL A 31 9.57 5.30 -5.04
C VAL A 31 9.35 6.80 -5.16
N PRO A 32 10.35 7.58 -5.62
CA PRO A 32 10.17 9.01 -5.79
C PRO A 32 9.20 9.31 -6.92
N THR A 33 8.30 10.26 -6.70
CA THR A 33 7.46 10.78 -7.79
C THR A 33 8.33 11.63 -8.73
N PRO A 34 8.43 11.29 -10.03
CA PRO A 34 9.28 12.04 -10.94
C PRO A 34 8.75 13.47 -11.13
N VAL A 35 9.61 14.44 -10.90
CA VAL A 35 9.32 15.87 -11.10
C VAL A 35 10.21 16.41 -12.20
N THR A 36 9.62 17.10 -13.18
CA THR A 36 10.39 17.87 -14.17
C THR A 36 10.38 19.34 -13.76
N VAL A 37 11.55 19.93 -13.63
CA VAL A 37 11.69 21.37 -13.37
C VAL A 37 11.90 22.08 -14.71
N LEU A 38 11.03 23.03 -15.01
CA LEU A 38 11.17 23.91 -16.18
C LEU A 38 12.24 24.96 -15.95
N LYS A 39 12.79 25.53 -17.04
CA LYS A 39 13.79 26.61 -17.00
C LYS A 39 13.37 27.85 -16.18
N ASN A 40 12.06 28.03 -15.98
CA ASN A 40 11.49 29.11 -15.17
C ASN A 40 11.34 28.75 -13.66
N GLY A 41 11.90 27.62 -13.22
CA GLY A 41 11.83 27.15 -11.83
C GLY A 41 10.50 26.51 -11.44
N LYS A 42 9.50 26.44 -12.31
CA LYS A 42 8.24 25.73 -12.03
C LYS A 42 8.43 24.23 -12.26
N GLY A 43 8.07 23.44 -11.24
CA GLY A 43 8.06 21.98 -11.33
C GLY A 43 6.68 21.46 -11.73
N PHE A 44 6.64 20.39 -12.53
CA PHE A 44 5.43 19.60 -12.77
C PHE A 44 5.77 18.11 -12.69
N PHE A 45 4.80 17.30 -12.30
CA PHE A 45 4.97 15.85 -12.22
C PHE A 45 5.07 15.27 -13.65
N LYS A 46 6.18 14.56 -13.93
CA LYS A 46 6.43 13.89 -15.19
C LYS A 46 6.05 12.41 -15.07
N GLY A 47 4.82 12.11 -15.43
CA GLY A 47 4.34 10.73 -15.45
C GLY A 47 3.75 10.27 -14.11
N LYS A 48 3.17 9.08 -14.17
CA LYS A 48 2.59 8.41 -12.99
C LYS A 48 3.68 7.57 -12.32
N SER A 49 3.80 7.68 -11.00
CA SER A 49 4.58 6.71 -10.22
C SER A 49 3.98 5.32 -10.37
N THR A 50 4.80 4.27 -10.34
CA THR A 50 4.30 2.89 -10.41
C THR A 50 3.49 2.52 -9.18
N VAL A 51 4.18 2.43 -8.03
CA VAL A 51 3.63 2.22 -6.68
C VAL A 51 4.44 3.07 -5.70
N ASP A 52 4.02 3.17 -4.44
CA ASP A 52 4.70 4.01 -3.46
C ASP A 52 6.01 3.41 -2.95
N TYR A 53 6.12 2.08 -2.88
CA TYR A 53 7.29 1.39 -2.31
C TYR A 53 7.68 0.16 -3.12
N THR A 54 8.99 -0.04 -3.25
CA THR A 54 9.58 -1.25 -3.84
C THR A 54 10.77 -1.71 -3.00
N GLY A 55 11.13 -2.97 -3.14
CA GLY A 55 12.29 -3.49 -2.43
C GLY A 55 12.58 -4.95 -2.69
N THR A 56 13.43 -5.51 -1.83
CA THR A 56 13.83 -6.91 -1.90
C THR A 56 13.79 -7.52 -0.50
N LEU A 57 13.17 -8.67 -0.38
CA LEU A 57 13.15 -9.48 0.84
C LEU A 57 14.44 -10.28 0.97
N LYS A 58 14.77 -10.71 2.19
CA LYS A 58 15.83 -11.69 2.41
C LYS A 58 15.57 -12.92 1.52
N GLY A 59 16.57 -13.36 0.79
CA GLY A 59 16.43 -14.41 -0.22
C GLY A 59 16.24 -13.93 -1.65
N GLY A 60 16.08 -12.62 -1.87
CA GLY A 60 16.10 -12.00 -3.20
C GLY A 60 14.73 -11.81 -3.86
N GLN A 61 13.62 -12.19 -3.22
CA GLN A 61 12.30 -11.94 -3.79
C GLN A 61 12.00 -10.44 -3.84
N PHE A 62 11.62 -9.95 -5.01
CA PHE A 62 11.17 -8.57 -5.18
C PHE A 62 9.82 -8.35 -4.50
N VAL A 63 9.64 -7.19 -3.89
CA VAL A 63 8.38 -6.78 -3.26
C VAL A 63 8.01 -5.37 -3.69
N CYS A 64 6.73 -5.14 -3.91
CA CYS A 64 6.19 -3.81 -4.14
C CYS A 64 4.85 -3.62 -3.42
N PHE A 65 4.54 -2.41 -3.04
CA PHE A 65 3.25 -2.13 -2.43
C PHE A 65 2.86 -0.66 -2.52
N GLU A 66 1.56 -0.45 -2.44
CA GLU A 66 0.92 0.86 -2.37
C GLU A 66 0.45 1.12 -0.94
N ALA A 67 0.52 2.36 -0.48
CA ALA A 67 0.06 2.78 0.84
C ALA A 67 -1.06 3.81 0.72
N LYS A 68 -2.19 3.53 1.34
CA LYS A 68 -3.39 4.38 1.26
C LYS A 68 -4.01 4.62 2.62
N GLU A 69 -4.68 5.77 2.75
CA GLU A 69 -5.50 6.08 3.91
C GLU A 69 -6.97 6.23 3.52
N THR A 70 -7.86 5.92 4.46
CA THR A 70 -9.29 6.18 4.29
C THR A 70 -9.92 6.71 5.57
N LYS A 71 -10.87 7.64 5.39
CA LYS A 71 -11.76 8.11 6.45
C LYS A 71 -13.05 7.30 6.54
N GLN A 72 -13.32 6.45 5.55
CA GLN A 72 -14.45 5.57 5.58
C GLN A 72 -14.26 4.55 6.71
N THR A 73 -15.33 4.27 7.43
CA THR A 73 -15.27 3.39 8.62
C THR A 73 -15.53 1.93 8.30
N SER A 74 -16.27 1.64 7.23
CA SER A 74 -16.78 0.31 6.90
C SER A 74 -16.27 -0.27 5.58
N SER A 75 -15.54 0.53 4.79
CA SER A 75 -15.03 0.09 3.49
C SER A 75 -13.86 0.97 3.02
N PHE A 76 -13.09 0.44 2.08
CA PHE A 76 -12.04 1.18 1.37
C PHE A 76 -12.47 1.43 -0.08
N PRO A 77 -12.59 2.69 -0.55
CA PRO A 77 -12.99 3.01 -1.91
C PRO A 77 -11.93 2.62 -2.94
N LEU A 78 -12.28 1.79 -3.94
CA LEU A 78 -11.37 1.36 -4.99
C LEU A 78 -10.87 2.51 -5.88
N LYS A 79 -11.63 3.60 -5.99
CA LYS A 79 -11.20 4.83 -6.70
C LYS A 79 -9.92 5.46 -6.14
N ASN A 80 -9.51 5.09 -4.93
CA ASN A 80 -8.27 5.56 -4.31
C ASN A 80 -7.03 4.85 -4.87
N ILE A 81 -7.22 3.77 -5.66
CA ILE A 81 -6.15 3.06 -6.36
C ILE A 81 -6.28 3.39 -7.84
N GLN A 82 -5.14 3.63 -8.49
CA GLN A 82 -5.11 3.90 -9.93
C GLN A 82 -4.90 2.61 -10.72
N GLN A 83 -5.46 2.52 -11.93
CA GLN A 83 -5.33 1.35 -12.79
C GLN A 83 -3.87 0.95 -13.04
N HIS A 84 -2.99 1.93 -13.31
CA HIS A 84 -1.57 1.64 -13.55
C HIS A 84 -0.84 1.05 -12.32
N GLN A 85 -1.32 1.31 -11.10
CA GLN A 85 -0.80 0.70 -9.88
C GLN A 85 -1.18 -0.78 -9.80
N ILE A 86 -2.43 -1.10 -10.16
CA ILE A 86 -2.91 -2.49 -10.27
C ILE A 86 -2.14 -3.26 -11.34
N GLU A 87 -1.95 -2.65 -12.51
CA GLU A 87 -1.19 -3.26 -13.62
C GLU A 87 0.25 -3.57 -13.21
N TYR A 88 0.93 -2.62 -12.59
CA TYR A 88 2.29 -2.83 -12.10
C TYR A 88 2.38 -3.94 -11.06
N MET A 89 1.48 -3.96 -10.07
CA MET A 89 1.45 -5.02 -9.06
C MET A 89 1.17 -6.39 -9.69
N ARG A 90 0.30 -6.45 -10.71
CA ARG A 90 0.02 -7.69 -11.47
C ARG A 90 1.26 -8.21 -12.18
N ASP A 91 2.01 -7.33 -12.84
CA ASP A 91 3.23 -7.70 -13.54
C ASP A 91 4.29 -8.23 -12.57
N VAL A 92 4.42 -7.60 -11.39
CA VAL A 92 5.33 -8.05 -10.33
C VAL A 92 4.96 -9.46 -9.82
N GLU A 93 3.68 -9.70 -9.53
CA GLU A 93 3.19 -11.02 -9.10
C GLU A 93 3.40 -12.08 -10.19
N TYR A 94 3.13 -11.74 -11.46
CA TYR A 94 3.36 -12.64 -12.59
C TYR A 94 4.83 -13.06 -12.73
N MET A 95 5.77 -12.16 -12.40
CA MET A 95 7.21 -12.43 -12.41
C MET A 95 7.72 -13.14 -11.14
N GLY A 96 6.84 -13.53 -10.22
CA GLY A 96 7.20 -14.22 -8.97
C GLY A 96 7.60 -13.28 -7.83
N GLY A 97 7.40 -11.98 -7.99
CA GLY A 97 7.51 -11.01 -6.91
C GLY A 97 6.31 -11.08 -5.97
N LEU A 98 6.27 -10.20 -5.00
CA LEU A 98 5.19 -10.06 -4.03
C LEU A 98 4.60 -8.66 -4.13
N ALA A 99 3.28 -8.56 -4.22
CA ALA A 99 2.59 -7.29 -4.21
C ALA A 99 1.46 -7.24 -3.18
N PHE A 100 1.24 -6.08 -2.57
CA PHE A 100 0.14 -5.87 -1.62
C PHE A 100 -0.21 -4.39 -1.47
N LEU A 101 -1.34 -4.15 -0.82
CA LEU A 101 -1.81 -2.83 -0.42
C LEU A 101 -1.72 -2.70 1.10
N ILE A 102 -1.19 -1.60 1.60
CA ILE A 102 -1.30 -1.20 3.01
C ILE A 102 -2.38 -0.13 3.11
N VAL A 103 -3.36 -0.36 3.98
CA VAL A 103 -4.44 0.59 4.23
C VAL A 103 -4.48 1.00 5.69
N ARG A 104 -4.41 2.30 5.92
CA ARG A 104 -4.73 2.92 7.20
C ARG A 104 -6.19 3.35 7.20
N PHE A 105 -6.98 2.77 8.06
CA PHE A 105 -8.30 3.30 8.42
C PHE A 105 -8.14 4.27 9.59
N ILE A 106 -8.53 5.52 9.41
CA ILE A 106 -8.46 6.52 10.48
C ILE A 106 -9.44 6.19 11.61
N ASN A 107 -10.57 5.58 11.28
CA ASN A 107 -11.58 5.15 12.25
C ASN A 107 -12.28 3.86 11.80
N PHE A 108 -11.61 2.73 11.94
CA PHE A 108 -12.13 1.42 11.51
C PHE A 108 -13.34 0.98 12.33
N LYS A 109 -14.49 0.85 11.68
CA LYS A 109 -15.77 0.45 12.32
C LYS A 109 -16.13 1.29 13.57
N GLY A 110 -15.70 2.54 13.64
CA GLY A 110 -15.92 3.40 14.79
C GLY A 110 -15.03 3.11 16.01
N GLN A 111 -14.04 2.23 15.89
CA GLN A 111 -13.18 1.76 16.99
C GLN A 111 -11.76 2.37 16.98
N GLY A 112 -11.57 3.45 16.21
CA GLY A 112 -10.28 4.13 16.11
C GLY A 112 -9.40 3.63 14.97
N GLU A 113 -8.16 4.05 15.00
CA GLU A 113 -7.18 3.78 13.94
C GLU A 113 -6.80 2.30 13.86
N ARG A 114 -6.75 1.78 12.64
CA ARG A 114 -6.28 0.42 12.34
C ARG A 114 -5.50 0.41 11.02
N PHE A 115 -4.53 -0.47 10.93
CA PHE A 115 -3.71 -0.69 9.73
C PHE A 115 -3.88 -2.12 9.25
N PHE A 116 -3.99 -2.30 7.94
CA PHE A 116 -4.17 -3.61 7.33
C PHE A 116 -3.27 -3.78 6.12
N ARG A 117 -2.81 -5.01 5.92
CA ARG A 117 -2.25 -5.46 4.64
C ARG A 117 -3.30 -6.27 3.90
N LEU A 118 -3.53 -5.94 2.64
CA LEU A 118 -4.34 -6.70 1.70
C LEU A 118 -3.43 -7.27 0.62
N ASN A 119 -3.34 -8.59 0.52
CA ASN A 119 -2.54 -9.25 -0.50
C ASN A 119 -3.10 -8.97 -1.90
N PHE A 120 -2.25 -9.05 -2.92
CA PHE A 120 -2.66 -8.73 -4.28
C PHE A 120 -3.82 -9.61 -4.79
N ASN A 121 -3.85 -10.90 -4.45
CA ASN A 121 -4.93 -11.79 -4.87
C ASN A 121 -6.30 -11.32 -4.37
N ASP A 122 -6.39 -10.87 -3.12
CA ASP A 122 -7.63 -10.34 -2.55
C ASP A 122 -7.99 -8.97 -3.17
N LEU A 123 -6.98 -8.16 -3.46
CA LEU A 123 -7.16 -6.86 -4.11
C LEU A 123 -7.67 -7.01 -5.54
N ILE A 124 -7.03 -7.89 -6.34
CA ILE A 124 -7.38 -8.04 -7.76
C ILE A 124 -8.77 -8.66 -7.94
N GLU A 125 -9.16 -9.60 -7.08
CA GLU A 125 -10.51 -10.16 -7.08
C GLU A 125 -11.56 -9.05 -6.91
N ARG A 126 -11.35 -8.14 -5.96
CA ARG A 126 -12.25 -7.01 -5.73
C ARG A 126 -12.23 -5.98 -6.85
N TRP A 127 -11.08 -5.74 -7.43
CA TRP A 127 -10.91 -4.85 -8.56
C TRP A 127 -11.68 -5.36 -9.79
N GLU A 128 -11.50 -6.62 -10.15
CA GLU A 128 -12.18 -7.26 -11.28
C GLU A 128 -13.70 -7.36 -11.06
N TYR A 129 -14.13 -7.69 -9.83
CA TYR A 129 -15.54 -7.64 -9.47
C TYR A 129 -16.13 -6.24 -9.67
N SER A 130 -15.41 -5.19 -9.27
CA SER A 130 -15.82 -3.80 -9.48
C SER A 130 -15.97 -3.45 -10.94
N LEU A 131 -15.02 -3.86 -11.78
CA LEU A 131 -15.09 -3.62 -13.24
C LEU A 131 -16.28 -4.33 -13.88
N ALA A 132 -16.54 -5.58 -13.50
CA ALA A 132 -17.64 -6.38 -14.02
C ALA A 132 -19.02 -5.93 -13.52
N ASN A 133 -19.10 -5.28 -12.36
CA ASN A 133 -20.32 -4.92 -11.67
C ASN A 133 -20.47 -3.41 -11.42
N GLY A 134 -19.83 -2.59 -12.25
CA GLY A 134 -19.88 -1.13 -12.15
C GLY A 134 -21.32 -0.62 -12.03
N GLY A 135 -21.57 0.26 -11.05
CA GLY A 135 -22.89 0.77 -10.73
C GLY A 135 -23.72 -0.05 -9.73
N LYS A 136 -23.37 -1.30 -9.43
CA LYS A 136 -24.01 -2.05 -8.35
C LYS A 136 -23.54 -1.57 -6.97
N ARG A 137 -24.48 -1.54 -6.03
CA ARG A 137 -24.19 -1.16 -4.64
C ARG A 137 -23.07 -2.06 -4.05
N GLY A 138 -22.04 -1.44 -3.50
CA GLY A 138 -20.91 -2.15 -2.87
C GLY A 138 -19.81 -2.60 -3.84
N ALA A 139 -20.01 -2.54 -5.17
CA ALA A 139 -18.99 -2.95 -6.14
C ALA A 139 -17.77 -1.99 -6.16
N ALA A 140 -17.96 -0.71 -5.84
CA ALA A 140 -16.93 0.33 -5.92
C ALA A 140 -15.99 0.39 -4.68
N SER A 141 -16.07 -0.58 -3.77
CA SER A 141 -15.28 -0.56 -2.54
C SER A 141 -14.97 -1.97 -2.02
N ILE A 142 -13.90 -2.06 -1.22
CA ILE A 142 -13.53 -3.25 -0.47
C ILE A 142 -14.16 -3.13 0.93
N PRO A 143 -15.08 -4.04 1.33
CA PRO A 143 -15.69 -3.98 2.65
C PRO A 143 -14.67 -4.22 3.76
N ALA A 144 -14.85 -3.60 4.92
CA ALA A 144 -13.97 -3.74 6.08
C ALA A 144 -13.72 -5.21 6.49
N GLY A 145 -14.71 -6.08 6.29
CA GLY A 145 -14.58 -7.52 6.59
C GLY A 145 -13.63 -8.29 5.66
N ALA A 146 -13.21 -7.71 4.54
CA ALA A 146 -12.21 -8.31 3.65
C ALA A 146 -10.77 -8.09 4.14
N PHE A 147 -10.54 -7.13 5.04
CA PHE A 147 -9.24 -6.83 5.63
C PHE A 147 -8.98 -7.75 6.82
N LYS A 148 -8.33 -8.88 6.57
CA LYS A 148 -8.08 -9.93 7.59
C LYS A 148 -6.72 -9.83 8.24
N THR A 149 -5.72 -9.28 7.54
CA THR A 149 -4.36 -9.14 8.06
C THR A 149 -4.16 -7.75 8.67
N GLU A 150 -4.47 -7.63 9.95
CA GLU A 150 -4.14 -6.43 10.72
C GLU A 150 -2.64 -6.38 10.98
N ILE A 151 -2.03 -5.21 10.71
CA ILE A 151 -0.63 -4.94 10.97
C ILE A 151 -0.53 -3.87 12.06
N LYS A 152 0.40 -4.04 12.98
CA LYS A 152 0.52 -3.18 14.16
C LYS A 152 1.93 -3.15 14.71
N ASN A 153 2.13 -2.40 15.78
CA ASN A 153 3.36 -2.45 16.55
C ASN A 153 3.44 -3.80 17.27
N GLU A 154 4.40 -4.62 16.84
CA GLU A 154 4.67 -5.93 17.44
C GLU A 154 6.09 -6.40 17.10
N TYR A 155 6.64 -7.30 17.93
CA TYR A 155 8.00 -7.85 17.77
C TYR A 155 9.11 -6.77 17.66
N GLY A 156 8.88 -5.58 18.23
CA GLY A 156 9.83 -4.46 18.17
C GLY A 156 9.76 -3.63 16.90
N TYR A 157 8.89 -3.96 15.93
CA TYR A 157 8.65 -3.18 14.72
C TYR A 157 7.50 -2.19 14.94
N ALA A 158 7.68 -0.93 14.52
CA ALA A 158 6.67 0.11 14.72
C ALA A 158 5.35 -0.19 13.98
N LEU A 159 5.45 -0.76 12.78
CA LEU A 159 4.32 -1.25 11.98
C LEU A 159 4.74 -2.52 11.23
N HIS A 160 4.51 -3.69 11.79
CA HIS A 160 5.03 -4.96 11.24
C HIS A 160 4.28 -5.41 9.97
N TYR A 161 4.46 -4.68 8.86
CA TYR A 161 3.74 -4.93 7.60
C TYR A 161 4.24 -6.15 6.81
N LEU A 162 5.40 -6.72 7.13
CA LEU A 162 5.90 -7.98 6.53
C LEU A 162 5.62 -9.22 7.41
N LYS A 163 4.79 -9.07 8.44
CA LYS A 163 4.38 -10.20 9.30
C LYS A 163 3.86 -11.38 8.48
N GLY A 164 4.38 -12.58 8.75
CA GLY A 164 4.00 -13.80 8.04
C GLY A 164 4.48 -13.89 6.58
N ILE A 165 5.32 -12.96 6.13
CA ILE A 165 5.97 -12.99 4.82
C ILE A 165 7.44 -13.35 4.97
N VAL A 166 8.14 -12.67 5.85
CA VAL A 166 9.53 -12.97 6.21
C VAL A 166 9.54 -13.70 7.54
N GLY A 167 10.47 -14.65 7.70
CA GLY A 167 10.57 -15.45 8.92
C GLY A 167 10.71 -14.57 10.17
N GLU A 168 9.96 -14.92 11.19
CA GLU A 168 10.08 -14.37 12.52
C GLU A 168 11.39 -14.83 13.19
#